data_a10069733dc7243520612b25fe1c22fc
#
_entry.id   a10069733dc7243520612b25fe1c22fc
#
_cell.length_a   1.000
_cell.length_b   1.000
_cell.length_c   1.000
_cell.angle_alpha   90.00
_cell.angle_beta   90.00
_cell.angle_gamma   90.00
#
_symmetry.space_group_name_H-M   'P 1'
#
loop_
_entity.id
_entity.type
_entity.pdbx_description
1 polymer ?
#
loop_
_entity_poly.entity_id
_entity_poly.type
_entity_poly.pdbx_seq_one_letter_code
_entity_poly.pdbx_strand_id
1 'polypeptide(L)'
;MKCSVLCLTLVLLTGSAALSAQSSSLQGEQAMLSAPATSVSSLATKPIDSTVRPFSRLALGGGVSPMGVNMQVAVNASRYINLRGVGNLFNYNVNNISTNGLNINGKLNFATAGASVDFYPFPNHGFRLSPGALFYNQNNVAADVTVAGGTSFTLNGVTYYAPSANPIKGNGALGLNSRNPTFAMTTGWGNMIPRRGGHWSFPFEIGAAFVGAPTINMVLTSGQACDAQGQNCVNVATDPTVQANLQAQLVKYRNDVNPFQYYPIINFGAAYNFKLR
;
A
#
# COMPACT_ATOMS: atom_id res chain seq x y z
N MET A 1 -26.85 -20.05 9.01
CA MET A 1 -25.45 -20.29 9.38
C MET A 1 -24.64 -19.17 8.78
N LYS A 2 -23.92 -18.41 9.62
CA LYS A 2 -23.27 -17.15 9.28
C LYS A 2 -22.06 -17.41 8.39
N CYS A 3 -22.07 -16.83 7.18
CA CYS A 3 -20.97 -16.85 6.24
C CYS A 3 -19.82 -16.02 6.85
N SER A 4 -18.75 -16.68 7.25
CA SER A 4 -17.52 -16.00 7.65
C SER A 4 -16.90 -15.38 6.42
N VAL A 5 -17.07 -14.07 6.32
CA VAL A 5 -16.35 -13.21 5.41
C VAL A 5 -14.87 -13.43 5.65
N LEU A 6 -14.16 -13.71 4.57
CA LEU A 6 -12.70 -13.83 4.54
C LEU A 6 -12.10 -12.49 4.98
N CYS A 7 -11.94 -12.34 6.29
CA CYS A 7 -11.22 -11.21 6.89
C CYS A 7 -9.73 -11.41 6.55
N LEU A 8 -9.26 -10.71 5.52
CA LEU A 8 -7.85 -10.46 5.31
C LEU A 8 -7.42 -9.51 6.44
N THR A 9 -7.17 -10.07 7.62
CA THR A 9 -6.61 -9.34 8.76
C THR A 9 -5.21 -8.90 8.41
N LEU A 10 -5.10 -7.64 8.05
CA LEU A 10 -3.84 -6.90 8.06
C LEU A 10 -3.39 -6.86 9.54
N VAL A 11 -2.45 -7.72 9.90
CA VAL A 11 -1.82 -7.71 11.22
C VAL A 11 -1.02 -6.42 11.35
N LEU A 12 -1.65 -5.41 11.93
CA LEU A 12 -0.98 -4.26 12.49
C LEU A 12 -0.32 -4.73 13.79
N LEU A 13 0.99 -4.95 13.75
CA LEU A 13 1.81 -5.07 14.94
C LEU A 13 1.81 -3.71 15.65
N THR A 14 0.89 -3.52 16.58
CA THR A 14 0.97 -2.45 17.58
C THR A 14 1.90 -2.92 18.70
N GLY A 15 3.18 -2.64 18.54
CA GLY A 15 4.14 -2.69 19.64
C GLY A 15 3.87 -1.53 20.60
N SER A 16 3.12 -1.79 21.64
CA SER A 16 2.95 -0.85 22.76
C SER A 16 4.22 -0.83 23.60
N ALA A 17 5.12 0.10 23.36
CA ALA A 17 6.19 0.44 24.28
C ALA A 17 5.61 1.38 25.35
N ALA A 18 5.29 0.82 26.51
CA ALA A 18 4.97 1.60 27.68
C ALA A 18 6.27 2.25 28.22
N LEU A 19 6.42 3.55 27.98
CA LEU A 19 7.41 4.35 28.70
C LEU A 19 6.82 4.69 30.08
N SER A 20 7.25 3.98 31.11
CA SER A 20 7.04 4.36 32.50
C SER A 20 7.97 5.54 32.84
N ALA A 21 7.41 6.72 32.96
CA ALA A 21 8.09 7.87 33.53
C ALA A 21 8.14 7.69 35.06
N GLN A 22 9.29 7.36 35.60
CA GLN A 22 9.56 7.46 37.03
C GLN A 22 9.93 8.91 37.38
N SER A 23 9.03 9.59 38.07
CA SER A 23 9.30 10.84 38.75
C SER A 23 10.00 10.54 40.07
N SER A 24 11.29 10.77 40.18
CA SER A 24 12.00 10.84 41.43
C SER A 24 12.17 12.30 41.84
N SER A 25 11.42 12.72 42.83
CA SER A 25 11.64 13.94 43.58
C SER A 25 12.87 13.76 44.48
N LEU A 26 13.91 14.54 44.28
CA LEU A 26 14.94 14.76 45.29
C LEU A 26 15.04 16.25 45.54
N GLN A 27 14.54 16.63 46.72
CA GLN A 27 14.89 17.86 47.42
C GLN A 27 16.29 17.72 47.97
N GLY A 28 17.01 18.79 47.88
CA GLY A 28 18.12 18.99 48.81
C GLY A 28 19.39 19.58 48.21
N GLU A 29 19.68 20.72 48.72
CA GLU A 29 20.99 21.30 49.00
C GLU A 29 21.58 22.30 48.02
N GLN A 30 21.37 23.55 48.36
CA GLN A 30 22.09 24.69 47.83
C GLN A 30 23.56 24.64 48.28
N ALA A 31 24.46 24.39 47.34
CA ALA A 31 25.86 24.73 47.49
C ALA A 31 26.21 25.78 46.44
N MET A 32 26.42 27.01 46.90
CA MET A 32 27.04 28.08 46.13
C MET A 32 28.47 27.68 45.80
N LEU A 33 28.72 27.31 44.55
CA LEU A 33 30.08 27.35 43.98
C LEU A 33 30.07 28.27 42.78
N SER A 34 30.73 29.39 42.92
CA SER A 34 31.08 30.29 41.82
C SER A 34 32.00 29.55 40.83
N ALA A 35 31.42 29.06 39.72
CA ALA A 35 32.20 28.56 38.61
C ALA A 35 32.46 29.71 37.60
N PRO A 36 33.62 29.80 37.00
CA PRO A 36 33.94 30.82 35.98
C PRO A 36 33.01 30.62 34.78
N ALA A 37 32.52 31.75 34.25
CA ALA A 37 31.67 31.76 33.05
C ALA A 37 32.42 31.13 31.86
N THR A 38 32.19 29.85 31.66
CA THR A 38 32.57 29.19 30.41
C THR A 38 31.72 29.82 29.32
N SER A 39 32.31 30.57 28.42
CA SER A 39 31.65 31.09 27.23
C SER A 39 31.02 29.89 26.46
N VAL A 40 29.72 29.74 26.57
CA VAL A 40 28.95 28.83 25.70
C VAL A 40 29.17 29.36 24.30
N SER A 41 30.04 28.72 23.53
CA SER A 41 30.12 28.93 22.09
C SER A 41 28.71 28.73 21.55
N SER A 42 28.05 29.84 21.20
CA SER A 42 26.79 29.79 20.46
C SER A 42 27.05 28.92 19.23
N LEU A 43 26.44 27.73 19.19
CA LEU A 43 26.37 26.95 17.96
C LEU A 43 25.80 27.90 16.91
N ALA A 44 26.69 28.47 16.08
CA ALA A 44 26.31 29.36 15.00
C ALA A 44 25.32 28.61 14.12
N THR A 45 24.04 28.89 14.29
CA THR A 45 22.97 28.37 13.42
C THR A 45 23.28 28.90 12.03
N LYS A 46 23.77 28.03 11.16
CA LYS A 46 24.11 28.38 9.77
C LYS A 46 22.93 29.16 9.18
N PRO A 47 23.15 30.38 8.65
CA PRO A 47 22.07 31.19 8.10
C PRO A 47 21.30 30.39 7.06
N ILE A 48 19.97 30.39 7.18
CA ILE A 48 19.09 29.76 6.20
C ILE A 48 19.27 30.54 4.90
N ASP A 49 19.81 29.87 3.88
CA ASP A 49 19.95 30.45 2.55
C ASP A 49 18.55 30.88 2.07
N SER A 50 18.26 32.17 2.14
CA SER A 50 16.97 32.76 1.82
C SER A 50 16.68 32.76 0.31
N THR A 51 17.72 32.56 -0.51
CA THR A 51 17.63 32.53 -1.97
C THR A 51 17.85 31.12 -2.51
N VAL A 52 16.80 30.27 -2.39
CA VAL A 52 16.81 28.96 -3.05
C VAL A 52 16.59 29.19 -4.54
N ARG A 53 17.63 29.04 -5.36
CA ARG A 53 17.49 29.05 -6.82
C ARG A 53 16.64 27.86 -7.27
N PRO A 54 15.60 28.06 -8.12
CA PRO A 54 14.84 26.95 -8.68
C PRO A 54 15.76 25.95 -9.41
N PHE A 55 15.44 24.66 -9.33
CA PHE A 55 16.13 23.56 -10.00
C PHE A 55 17.64 23.48 -9.74
N SER A 56 18.09 24.01 -8.61
CA SER A 56 19.50 24.00 -8.20
C SER A 56 19.89 22.74 -7.41
N ARG A 57 18.91 21.94 -7.01
CA ARG A 57 19.12 20.73 -6.22
C ARG A 57 18.25 19.60 -6.74
N LEU A 58 18.83 18.41 -6.78
CA LEU A 58 18.19 17.14 -7.13
C LEU A 58 18.33 16.19 -5.95
N ALA A 59 17.27 15.49 -5.59
CA ALA A 59 17.34 14.40 -4.63
C ALA A 59 16.91 13.10 -5.31
N LEU A 60 17.65 12.04 -5.04
CA LEU A 60 17.30 10.67 -5.38
C LEU A 60 17.01 9.92 -4.08
N GLY A 61 15.91 9.21 -4.02
CA GLY A 61 15.50 8.46 -2.84
C GLY A 61 14.99 7.08 -3.17
N GLY A 62 15.07 6.23 -2.16
CA GLY A 62 14.47 4.91 -2.17
C GLY A 62 13.79 4.64 -0.83
N GLY A 63 12.82 3.77 -0.82
CA GLY A 63 12.08 3.44 0.37
C GLY A 63 11.28 2.15 0.24
N VAL A 64 10.53 1.87 1.29
CA VAL A 64 9.62 0.72 1.37
C VAL A 64 8.22 1.17 1.73
N SER A 65 7.26 0.49 1.16
CA SER A 65 5.83 0.71 1.39
C SER A 65 5.08 -0.61 1.35
N PRO A 66 3.82 -0.69 1.80
CA PRO A 66 2.97 -1.86 1.57
C PRO A 66 2.81 -2.22 0.09
N MET A 67 3.09 -1.26 -0.82
CA MET A 67 3.08 -1.45 -2.28
C MET A 67 4.46 -1.86 -2.83
N GLY A 68 5.42 -2.19 -1.96
CA GLY A 68 6.73 -2.69 -2.30
C GLY A 68 7.86 -1.68 -2.19
N VAL A 69 8.87 -1.86 -3.05
CA VAL A 69 10.01 -0.96 -3.12
C VAL A 69 9.62 0.32 -3.85
N ASN A 70 10.00 1.43 -3.26
CA ASN A 70 9.69 2.77 -3.75
C ASN A 70 10.98 3.46 -4.23
N MET A 71 10.91 4.10 -5.38
CA MET A 71 11.97 4.96 -5.93
C MET A 71 11.42 6.36 -6.14
N GLN A 72 12.18 7.37 -5.78
CA GLN A 72 11.75 8.77 -5.86
C GLN A 72 12.86 9.65 -6.41
N VAL A 73 12.45 10.64 -7.20
CA VAL A 73 13.31 11.73 -7.65
C VAL A 73 12.61 13.04 -7.34
N ALA A 74 13.32 13.99 -6.75
CA ALA A 74 12.75 15.31 -6.44
C ALA A 74 13.67 16.43 -6.86
N VAL A 75 13.10 17.54 -7.33
CA VAL A 75 13.79 18.79 -7.63
C VAL A 75 13.12 19.94 -6.88
N ASN A 76 13.91 20.90 -6.45
CA ASN A 76 13.37 22.08 -5.81
C ASN A 76 12.85 23.08 -6.86
N ALA A 77 11.57 23.44 -6.76
CA ALA A 77 10.98 24.52 -7.57
C ALA A 77 11.05 25.86 -6.84
N SER A 78 10.88 25.86 -5.52
CA SER A 78 11.01 27.04 -4.66
C SER A 78 11.40 26.64 -3.24
N ARG A 79 11.47 27.62 -2.33
CA ARG A 79 11.65 27.32 -0.89
C ARG A 79 10.50 26.56 -0.26
N TYR A 80 9.30 26.64 -0.86
CA TYR A 80 8.07 26.00 -0.37
C TYR A 80 7.65 24.80 -1.19
N ILE A 81 8.19 24.60 -2.39
CA ILE A 81 7.70 23.62 -3.36
C ILE A 81 8.86 22.78 -3.89
N ASN A 82 8.68 21.46 -3.86
CA ASN A 82 9.46 20.52 -4.67
C ASN A 82 8.52 19.83 -5.67
N LEU A 83 9.05 19.49 -6.83
CA LEU A 83 8.40 18.56 -7.77
C LEU A 83 9.01 17.18 -7.56
N ARG A 84 8.18 16.16 -7.44
CA ARG A 84 8.63 14.80 -7.15
C ARG A 84 8.01 13.79 -8.12
N GLY A 85 8.85 12.95 -8.71
CA GLY A 85 8.46 11.72 -9.40
C GLY A 85 8.56 10.54 -8.45
N VAL A 86 7.65 9.58 -8.55
CA VAL A 86 7.59 8.38 -7.71
C VAL A 86 7.28 7.16 -8.55
N GLY A 87 7.94 6.05 -8.24
CA GLY A 87 7.64 4.72 -8.79
C GLY A 87 7.65 3.68 -7.68
N ASN A 88 6.72 2.73 -7.73
CA ASN A 88 6.64 1.59 -6.80
C ASN A 88 6.58 0.30 -7.60
N LEU A 89 7.27 -0.73 -7.10
CA LEU A 89 7.31 -2.05 -7.70
C LEU A 89 7.23 -3.12 -6.61
N PHE A 90 6.30 -4.06 -6.78
CA PHE A 90 6.17 -5.23 -5.92
C PHE A 90 5.61 -6.42 -6.70
N ASN A 91 6.32 -7.53 -6.67
CA ASN A 91 5.86 -8.79 -7.21
C ASN A 91 6.03 -9.86 -6.15
N TYR A 92 4.97 -10.56 -5.82
CA TYR A 92 5.00 -11.65 -4.87
C TYR A 92 4.05 -12.78 -5.28
N ASN A 93 4.54 -14.01 -5.29
CA ASN A 93 3.75 -15.20 -5.58
C ASN A 93 3.60 -16.01 -4.28
N VAL A 94 2.36 -16.41 -3.99
CA VAL A 94 2.03 -17.29 -2.88
C VAL A 94 1.47 -18.56 -3.47
N ASN A 95 2.12 -19.69 -3.23
CA ASN A 95 1.72 -20.95 -3.81
C ASN A 95 1.20 -21.90 -2.73
N ASN A 96 0.28 -22.79 -3.13
CA ASN A 96 -0.22 -23.90 -2.31
C ASN A 96 -0.88 -23.48 -0.99
N ILE A 97 -1.65 -22.40 -0.99
CA ILE A 97 -2.55 -22.10 0.13
C ILE A 97 -3.71 -23.10 0.06
N SER A 98 -3.73 -24.04 0.99
CA SER A 98 -4.83 -24.98 1.09
C SER A 98 -5.76 -24.61 2.24
N THR A 99 -7.03 -24.37 1.95
CA THR A 99 -8.05 -24.04 2.94
C THR A 99 -9.42 -24.59 2.52
N ASN A 100 -10.07 -25.33 3.40
CA ASN A 100 -11.43 -25.85 3.18
C ASN A 100 -11.63 -26.56 1.82
N GLY A 101 -10.65 -27.35 1.38
CA GLY A 101 -10.72 -28.04 0.07
C GLY A 101 -10.43 -27.15 -1.14
N LEU A 102 -10.04 -25.90 -0.93
CA LEU A 102 -9.56 -24.98 -1.96
C LEU A 102 -8.04 -24.92 -1.94
N ASN A 103 -7.42 -25.14 -3.08
CA ASN A 103 -5.99 -24.87 -3.29
C ASN A 103 -5.87 -23.59 -4.11
N ILE A 104 -5.18 -22.61 -3.54
CA ILE A 104 -5.06 -21.26 -4.11
C ILE A 104 -3.59 -20.93 -4.37
N ASN A 105 -3.29 -20.53 -5.59
CA ASN A 105 -2.02 -19.92 -5.95
C ASN A 105 -2.27 -18.44 -6.24
N GLY A 106 -1.74 -17.57 -5.38
CA GLY A 106 -1.92 -16.13 -5.48
C GLY A 106 -0.71 -15.44 -6.12
N LYS A 107 -0.98 -14.40 -6.91
CA LYS A 107 0.05 -13.54 -7.49
C LYS A 107 -0.33 -12.09 -7.25
N LEU A 108 0.52 -11.39 -6.50
CA LEU A 108 0.42 -9.96 -6.30
C LEU A 108 1.37 -9.27 -7.26
N ASN A 109 0.84 -8.34 -8.05
CA ASN A 109 1.63 -7.53 -8.97
C ASN A 109 1.24 -6.07 -8.79
N PHE A 110 2.12 -5.30 -8.16
CA PHE A 110 1.91 -3.88 -7.94
C PHE A 110 3.02 -3.10 -8.67
N ALA A 111 2.60 -2.26 -9.60
CA ALA A 111 3.49 -1.40 -10.35
C ALA A 111 2.78 -0.06 -10.57
N THR A 112 3.37 1.02 -10.04
CA THR A 112 2.84 2.37 -10.18
C THR A 112 3.94 3.36 -10.51
N ALA A 113 3.60 4.38 -11.29
CA ALA A 113 4.46 5.54 -11.49
C ALA A 113 3.62 6.82 -11.58
N GLY A 114 4.15 7.90 -11.02
CA GLY A 114 3.43 9.16 -10.97
C GLY A 114 4.30 10.34 -10.58
N ALA A 115 3.63 11.47 -10.36
CA ALA A 115 4.26 12.69 -9.91
C ALA A 115 3.42 13.37 -8.83
N SER A 116 4.08 14.14 -7.98
CA SER A 116 3.46 14.97 -6.94
C SER A 116 4.13 16.32 -6.82
N VAL A 117 3.40 17.26 -6.24
CA VAL A 117 3.90 18.56 -5.83
C VAL A 117 3.99 18.55 -4.31
N ASP A 118 5.20 18.57 -3.78
CA ASP A 118 5.41 18.62 -2.34
C ASP A 118 5.37 20.08 -1.87
N PHE A 119 4.35 20.45 -1.14
CA PHE A 119 4.19 21.78 -0.53
C PHE A 119 4.63 21.76 0.93
N TYR A 120 5.55 22.63 1.29
CA TYR A 120 6.12 22.81 2.63
C TYR A 120 5.63 24.12 3.24
N PRO A 121 4.47 24.15 3.97
CA PRO A 121 3.99 25.38 4.60
C PRO A 121 5.01 25.97 5.59
N PHE A 122 5.77 25.08 6.24
CA PHE A 122 6.83 25.43 7.19
C PHE A 122 8.17 24.86 6.72
N PRO A 123 8.92 25.53 5.82
CA PRO A 123 10.10 24.97 5.15
C PRO A 123 11.18 24.45 6.09
N ASN A 124 11.22 24.98 7.33
CA ASN A 124 12.23 24.63 8.34
C ASN A 124 11.85 23.41 9.20
N HIS A 125 10.60 22.94 9.15
CA HIS A 125 10.07 21.88 10.02
C HIS A 125 9.91 20.54 9.30
N GLY A 126 10.04 20.51 7.98
CA GLY A 126 9.95 19.27 7.19
C GLY A 126 8.54 18.71 6.97
N PHE A 127 7.51 19.29 7.57
CA PHE A 127 6.12 18.94 7.28
C PHE A 127 5.75 19.29 5.85
N ARG A 128 5.08 18.37 5.15
CA ARG A 128 4.65 18.58 3.77
C ARG A 128 3.25 18.05 3.50
N LEU A 129 2.61 18.66 2.52
CA LEU A 129 1.40 18.18 1.85
C LEU A 129 1.77 17.91 0.39
N SER A 130 1.37 16.76 -0.13
CA SER A 130 1.82 16.29 -1.43
C SER A 130 0.63 15.78 -2.26
N PRO A 131 -0.14 16.68 -2.89
CA PRO A 131 -1.07 16.27 -3.93
C PRO A 131 -0.30 15.72 -5.13
N GLY A 132 -0.85 14.67 -5.75
CA GLY A 132 -0.20 14.02 -6.88
C GLY A 132 -1.15 13.18 -7.72
N ALA A 133 -0.61 12.59 -8.76
CA ALA A 133 -1.32 11.66 -9.62
C ALA A 133 -0.39 10.53 -10.08
N LEU A 134 -0.92 9.32 -10.11
CA LEU A 134 -0.30 8.17 -10.73
C LEU A 134 -0.82 8.08 -12.17
N PHE A 135 0.07 8.18 -13.13
CA PHE A 135 -0.23 8.08 -14.57
C PHE A 135 -0.11 6.65 -15.07
N TYR A 136 0.59 5.82 -14.32
CA TYR A 136 0.70 4.39 -14.54
C TYR A 136 0.31 3.67 -13.25
N ASN A 137 -0.67 2.75 -13.36
CA ASN A 137 -1.16 1.94 -12.25
C ASN A 137 -1.57 0.57 -12.79
N GLN A 138 -0.79 -0.45 -12.48
CA GLN A 138 -0.99 -1.86 -12.85
C GLN A 138 -1.18 -2.75 -11.60
N ASN A 139 -1.73 -2.16 -10.54
CA ASN A 139 -1.94 -2.89 -9.29
C ASN A 139 -3.04 -3.92 -9.46
N ASN A 140 -2.67 -5.19 -9.40
CA ASN A 140 -3.61 -6.29 -9.42
C ASN A 140 -3.20 -7.43 -8.48
N VAL A 141 -4.20 -8.19 -8.07
CA VAL A 141 -4.07 -9.46 -7.36
C VAL A 141 -4.74 -10.52 -8.23
N ALA A 142 -4.01 -11.51 -8.69
CA ALA A 142 -4.54 -12.65 -9.41
C ALA A 142 -4.46 -13.91 -8.55
N ALA A 143 -5.36 -14.84 -8.77
CA ALA A 143 -5.36 -16.13 -8.10
C ALA A 143 -5.85 -17.24 -9.03
N ASP A 144 -5.13 -18.34 -9.04
CA ASP A 144 -5.57 -19.60 -9.60
C ASP A 144 -6.13 -20.45 -8.47
N VAL A 145 -7.36 -20.90 -8.62
CA VAL A 145 -8.08 -21.64 -7.59
C VAL A 145 -8.43 -23.03 -8.13
N THR A 146 -8.14 -24.04 -7.34
CA THR A 146 -8.57 -25.41 -7.59
C THR A 146 -9.46 -25.86 -6.43
N VAL A 147 -10.72 -26.20 -6.72
CA VAL A 147 -11.59 -26.88 -5.77
C VAL A 147 -11.23 -28.37 -5.81
N ALA A 148 -10.72 -28.87 -4.68
CA ALA A 148 -10.33 -30.26 -4.57
C ALA A 148 -11.52 -31.18 -4.82
N GLY A 149 -11.27 -32.29 -5.50
CA GLY A 149 -12.30 -33.30 -5.69
C GLY A 149 -12.80 -33.88 -4.36
N GLY A 150 -14.10 -34.17 -4.29
CA GLY A 150 -14.73 -34.63 -3.07
C GLY A 150 -15.22 -33.48 -2.15
N THR A 151 -15.12 -32.21 -2.58
CA THR A 151 -15.58 -31.08 -1.78
C THR A 151 -16.79 -30.37 -2.38
N SER A 152 -17.56 -29.71 -1.52
CA SER A 152 -18.71 -28.90 -1.93
C SER A 152 -18.32 -27.40 -1.88
N PHE A 153 -18.87 -26.63 -2.81
CA PHE A 153 -18.73 -25.18 -2.85
C PHE A 153 -20.07 -24.53 -3.21
N THR A 154 -20.21 -23.26 -2.90
CA THR A 154 -21.50 -22.56 -3.12
C THR A 154 -21.28 -21.35 -4.04
N LEU A 155 -22.08 -21.28 -5.11
CA LEU A 155 -22.18 -20.11 -6.00
C LEU A 155 -23.61 -19.55 -5.93
N ASN A 156 -23.74 -18.28 -5.60
CA ASN A 156 -25.01 -17.57 -5.55
C ASN A 156 -26.10 -18.28 -4.68
N GLY A 157 -25.67 -18.97 -3.61
CA GLY A 157 -26.58 -19.71 -2.73
C GLY A 157 -26.89 -21.14 -3.19
N VAL A 158 -26.45 -21.55 -4.38
CA VAL A 158 -26.58 -22.93 -4.88
C VAL A 158 -25.32 -23.71 -4.52
N THR A 159 -25.49 -24.86 -3.85
CA THR A 159 -24.36 -25.74 -3.47
C THR A 159 -24.10 -26.74 -4.57
N TYR A 160 -22.87 -26.82 -5.00
CA TYR A 160 -22.34 -27.76 -5.97
C TYR A 160 -21.32 -28.68 -5.32
N TYR A 161 -21.16 -29.87 -5.88
CA TYR A 161 -20.17 -30.84 -5.49
C TYR A 161 -19.11 -31.01 -6.61
N ALA A 162 -17.84 -30.97 -6.26
CA ALA A 162 -16.73 -31.22 -7.19
C ALA A 162 -16.37 -32.72 -7.15
N PRO A 163 -16.59 -33.51 -8.25
CA PRO A 163 -16.25 -34.93 -8.25
C PRO A 163 -14.71 -35.12 -8.18
N SER A 164 -14.30 -36.22 -7.52
CA SER A 164 -12.84 -36.50 -7.33
C SER A 164 -12.08 -36.67 -8.64
N ALA A 165 -12.75 -37.20 -9.68
CA ALA A 165 -12.14 -37.42 -10.98
C ALA A 165 -11.90 -36.13 -11.79
N ASN A 166 -12.72 -35.08 -11.56
CA ASN A 166 -12.71 -33.85 -12.35
C ASN A 166 -12.78 -32.62 -11.43
N PRO A 167 -11.70 -32.27 -10.71
CA PRO A 167 -11.64 -31.10 -9.84
C PRO A 167 -11.89 -29.82 -10.64
N ILE A 168 -12.54 -28.86 -10.00
CA ILE A 168 -12.87 -27.60 -10.64
C ILE A 168 -11.66 -26.66 -10.55
N LYS A 169 -11.32 -26.05 -11.69
CA LYS A 169 -10.28 -25.03 -11.78
C LYS A 169 -10.89 -23.72 -12.26
N GLY A 170 -10.39 -22.64 -11.69
CA GLY A 170 -10.75 -21.30 -12.10
C GLY A 170 -9.61 -20.33 -11.79
N ASN A 171 -9.69 -19.19 -12.42
CA ASN A 171 -8.82 -18.08 -12.13
C ASN A 171 -9.64 -16.82 -11.83
N GLY A 172 -9.08 -15.98 -10.98
CA GLY A 172 -9.69 -14.72 -10.59
C GLY A 172 -8.67 -13.61 -10.56
N ALA A 173 -9.13 -12.39 -10.74
CA ALA A 173 -8.30 -11.21 -10.62
C ALA A 173 -9.08 -10.07 -9.94
N LEU A 174 -8.38 -9.36 -9.06
CA LEU A 174 -8.83 -8.12 -8.43
C LEU A 174 -7.92 -6.99 -8.92
N GLY A 175 -8.45 -6.07 -9.72
CA GLY A 175 -7.74 -4.89 -10.20
C GLY A 175 -8.00 -3.69 -9.29
N LEU A 176 -6.92 -2.95 -8.96
CA LEU A 176 -6.94 -1.70 -8.19
C LEU A 176 -6.52 -0.52 -9.08
N ASN A 177 -6.99 -0.51 -10.32
CA ASN A 177 -6.56 0.42 -11.36
C ASN A 177 -7.74 0.95 -12.21
N SER A 178 -8.93 1.05 -11.61
CA SER A 178 -10.14 1.48 -12.33
C SER A 178 -10.10 2.93 -12.79
N ARG A 179 -9.20 3.75 -12.23
CA ARG A 179 -9.00 5.14 -12.63
C ARG A 179 -7.58 5.39 -13.15
N ASN A 180 -7.50 6.06 -14.29
CA ASN A 180 -6.25 6.55 -14.86
C ASN A 180 -6.49 7.96 -15.46
N PRO A 181 -5.84 9.03 -14.93
CA PRO A 181 -4.90 9.00 -13.81
C PRO A 181 -5.56 8.74 -12.45
N THR A 182 -4.81 8.08 -11.56
CA THR A 182 -5.20 7.85 -10.17
C THR A 182 -4.71 9.03 -9.33
N PHE A 183 -5.62 9.82 -8.77
CA PHE A 183 -5.26 10.91 -7.88
C PHE A 183 -4.84 10.40 -6.50
N ALA A 184 -3.84 11.06 -5.92
CA ALA A 184 -3.32 10.74 -4.60
C ALA A 184 -3.12 12.01 -3.79
N MET A 185 -3.35 11.90 -2.48
CA MET A 185 -3.04 12.96 -1.52
C MET A 185 -2.26 12.35 -0.37
N THR A 186 -1.08 12.87 -0.12
CA THR A 186 -0.24 12.41 0.97
C THR A 186 0.22 13.57 1.83
N THR A 187 0.53 13.28 3.07
CA THR A 187 1.21 14.17 4.00
C THR A 187 2.40 13.47 4.58
N GLY A 188 3.37 14.20 5.10
CA GLY A 188 4.54 13.54 5.64
C GLY A 188 5.49 14.47 6.34
N TRP A 189 6.55 13.86 6.86
CA TRP A 189 7.64 14.54 7.53
C TRP A 189 8.96 14.20 6.87
N GLY A 190 9.88 15.15 6.88
CA GLY A 190 11.16 15.02 6.19
C GLY A 190 11.10 15.60 4.77
N ASN A 191 12.07 16.46 4.48
CA ASN A 191 12.21 17.06 3.16
C ASN A 191 13.30 16.31 2.40
N MET A 192 12.97 15.76 1.23
CA MET A 192 13.95 15.09 0.37
C MET A 192 15.11 16.01 0.01
N ILE A 193 14.87 17.33 -0.04
CA ILE A 193 15.89 18.36 -0.28
C ILE A 193 16.00 19.24 0.97
N PRO A 194 16.85 18.87 1.96
CA PRO A 194 16.98 19.60 3.21
C PRO A 194 17.33 21.08 2.99
N ARG A 195 16.57 21.99 3.63
CA ARG A 195 16.76 23.44 3.49
C ARG A 195 17.94 23.98 4.29
N ARG A 196 18.31 23.29 5.37
CA ARG A 196 19.43 23.64 6.25
C ARG A 196 20.79 23.14 5.75
N GLY A 197 20.86 22.58 4.54
CA GLY A 197 22.03 21.86 4.04
C GLY A 197 22.05 20.41 4.54
N GLY A 198 23.02 19.65 4.09
CA GLY A 198 23.10 18.22 4.31
C GLY A 198 22.72 17.46 3.05
N HIS A 199 23.21 16.23 2.96
CA HIS A 199 23.01 15.38 1.78
C HIS A 199 21.92 14.34 2.02
N TRP A 200 21.81 13.82 3.24
CA TRP A 200 20.88 12.77 3.59
C TRP A 200 19.59 13.30 4.20
N SER A 201 18.48 12.67 3.88
CA SER A 201 17.17 12.86 4.51
C SER A 201 16.43 11.56 4.60
N PHE A 202 15.53 11.44 5.59
CA PHE A 202 14.72 10.25 5.87
C PHE A 202 13.24 10.65 5.86
N PRO A 203 12.63 10.75 4.67
CA PRO A 203 11.24 11.12 4.56
C PRO A 203 10.30 9.99 4.99
N PHE A 204 9.27 10.36 5.74
CA PHE A 204 8.09 9.55 6.04
C PHE A 204 6.87 10.16 5.35
N GLU A 205 5.97 9.30 4.86
CA GLU A 205 4.78 9.73 4.13
C GLU A 205 3.60 8.81 4.45
N ILE A 206 2.42 9.42 4.63
CA ILE A 206 1.15 8.72 4.81
C ILE A 206 0.06 9.43 3.99
N GLY A 207 -0.87 8.69 3.45
CA GLY A 207 -1.97 9.25 2.67
C GLY A 207 -2.81 8.18 1.99
N ALA A 208 -3.48 8.58 0.92
CA ALA A 208 -4.34 7.70 0.16
C ALA A 208 -4.30 8.02 -1.34
N ALA A 209 -4.47 6.97 -2.16
CA ALA A 209 -4.71 7.08 -3.59
C ALA A 209 -6.15 6.69 -3.91
N PHE A 210 -6.81 7.49 -4.77
CA PHE A 210 -8.18 7.29 -5.20
C PHE A 210 -8.20 6.46 -6.48
N VAL A 211 -8.24 5.14 -6.31
CA VAL A 211 -8.14 4.16 -7.42
C VAL A 211 -9.48 3.86 -8.10
N GLY A 212 -10.59 4.34 -7.52
CA GLY A 212 -11.95 3.98 -7.94
C GLY A 212 -12.35 2.58 -7.45
N ALA A 213 -13.55 2.17 -7.80
CA ALA A 213 -14.07 0.86 -7.40
C ALA A 213 -13.18 -0.26 -7.95
N PRO A 214 -12.74 -1.22 -7.11
CA PRO A 214 -11.96 -2.36 -7.56
C PRO A 214 -12.73 -3.18 -8.60
N THR A 215 -12.03 -3.72 -9.58
CA THR A 215 -12.60 -4.63 -10.57
C THR A 215 -12.38 -6.08 -10.14
N ILE A 216 -13.44 -6.89 -10.17
CA ILE A 216 -13.34 -8.33 -9.90
C ILE A 216 -13.72 -9.08 -11.17
N ASN A 217 -12.85 -9.99 -11.60
CA ASN A 217 -13.10 -10.94 -12.65
C ASN A 217 -12.80 -12.35 -12.14
N MET A 218 -13.64 -13.31 -12.50
CA MET A 218 -13.44 -14.73 -12.21
C MET A 218 -13.96 -15.56 -13.37
N VAL A 219 -13.24 -16.59 -13.73
CA VAL A 219 -13.58 -17.53 -14.79
C VAL A 219 -13.35 -18.95 -14.28
N LEU A 220 -14.32 -19.83 -14.47
CA LEU A 220 -14.16 -21.27 -14.30
C LEU A 220 -13.63 -21.85 -15.60
N THR A 221 -12.48 -22.48 -15.56
CA THR A 221 -11.74 -22.90 -16.77
C THR A 221 -11.94 -24.38 -17.11
N SER A 222 -12.10 -25.22 -16.09
CA SER A 222 -12.28 -26.67 -16.29
C SER A 222 -12.84 -27.34 -15.05
N GLY A 223 -13.31 -28.57 -15.22
CA GLY A 223 -13.86 -29.41 -14.16
C GLY A 223 -15.36 -29.61 -14.31
N GLN A 224 -15.92 -30.36 -13.39
CA GLN A 224 -17.36 -30.65 -13.34
C GLN A 224 -17.97 -30.23 -12.02
N ALA A 225 -19.16 -29.65 -12.08
CA ALA A 225 -19.99 -29.38 -10.92
C ALA A 225 -21.19 -30.35 -10.96
N CYS A 226 -21.40 -31.07 -9.88
CA CYS A 226 -22.53 -31.96 -9.70
C CYS A 226 -23.55 -31.35 -8.71
N ASP A 227 -24.74 -31.89 -8.63
CA ASP A 227 -25.70 -31.53 -7.58
C ASP A 227 -25.14 -31.88 -6.18
N ALA A 228 -25.87 -31.52 -5.13
CA ALA A 228 -25.46 -31.78 -3.75
C ALA A 228 -25.32 -33.27 -3.41
N GLN A 229 -25.91 -34.14 -4.23
CA GLN A 229 -25.86 -35.60 -4.12
C GLN A 229 -24.73 -36.22 -4.94
N GLY A 230 -23.94 -35.40 -5.66
CA GLY A 230 -22.84 -35.84 -6.51
C GLY A 230 -23.30 -36.41 -7.85
N GLN A 231 -24.56 -36.12 -8.25
CA GLN A 231 -25.17 -36.56 -9.52
C GLN A 231 -25.32 -35.39 -10.48
N ASN A 232 -25.85 -35.64 -11.67
CA ASN A 232 -26.16 -34.62 -12.68
C ASN A 232 -24.94 -33.65 -12.92
N CYS A 233 -23.77 -34.22 -13.16
CA CYS A 233 -22.57 -33.46 -13.32
C CYS A 233 -22.53 -32.75 -14.66
N VAL A 234 -22.23 -31.45 -14.63
CA VAL A 234 -22.10 -30.57 -15.81
C VAL A 234 -20.73 -29.96 -15.87
N ASN A 235 -20.26 -29.60 -17.08
CA ASN A 235 -18.97 -28.89 -17.26
C ASN A 235 -19.10 -27.45 -16.80
N VAL A 236 -18.30 -27.03 -15.82
CA VAL A 236 -18.36 -25.68 -15.24
C VAL A 236 -18.07 -24.56 -16.21
N ALA A 237 -17.25 -24.81 -17.23
CA ALA A 237 -16.83 -23.77 -18.20
C ALA A 237 -17.94 -23.48 -19.23
N THR A 238 -18.83 -24.41 -19.50
CA THR A 238 -19.82 -24.31 -20.60
C THR A 238 -21.26 -24.36 -20.16
N ASP A 239 -21.56 -24.85 -18.96
CA ASP A 239 -22.93 -24.94 -18.47
C ASP A 239 -23.52 -23.55 -18.18
N PRO A 240 -24.65 -23.18 -18.81
CA PRO A 240 -25.23 -21.84 -18.67
C PRO A 240 -25.72 -21.55 -17.25
N THR A 241 -26.18 -22.54 -16.51
CA THR A 241 -26.67 -22.36 -15.15
C THR A 241 -25.53 -22.07 -14.17
N VAL A 242 -24.45 -22.83 -14.26
CA VAL A 242 -23.24 -22.59 -13.47
C VAL A 242 -22.66 -21.23 -13.76
N GLN A 243 -22.58 -20.86 -15.05
CA GLN A 243 -22.06 -19.55 -15.45
C GLN A 243 -22.96 -18.40 -15.00
N ALA A 244 -24.27 -18.53 -15.06
CA ALA A 244 -25.22 -17.54 -14.54
C ALA A 244 -25.05 -17.34 -13.02
N ASN A 245 -24.93 -18.43 -12.25
CA ASN A 245 -24.66 -18.36 -10.81
C ASN A 245 -23.30 -17.74 -10.49
N LEU A 246 -22.27 -18.01 -11.29
CA LEU A 246 -20.95 -17.35 -11.16
C LEU A 246 -21.09 -15.84 -11.38
N GLN A 247 -21.75 -15.39 -12.44
CA GLN A 247 -21.95 -13.98 -12.71
C GLN A 247 -22.76 -13.28 -11.61
N ALA A 248 -23.81 -13.91 -11.11
CA ALA A 248 -24.61 -13.39 -9.99
C ALA A 248 -23.76 -13.27 -8.71
N GLN A 249 -22.88 -14.22 -8.44
CA GLN A 249 -21.94 -14.16 -7.32
C GLN A 249 -20.91 -13.03 -7.49
N LEU A 250 -20.41 -12.84 -8.72
CA LEU A 250 -19.49 -11.74 -9.03
C LEU A 250 -20.10 -10.36 -8.82
N VAL A 251 -21.39 -10.19 -9.14
CA VAL A 251 -22.12 -8.94 -8.85
C VAL A 251 -22.13 -8.66 -7.34
N LYS A 252 -22.38 -9.67 -6.51
CA LYS A 252 -22.32 -9.52 -5.05
C LYS A 252 -20.93 -9.10 -4.58
N TYR A 253 -19.88 -9.79 -5.05
CA TYR A 253 -18.51 -9.46 -4.68
C TYR A 253 -18.12 -8.05 -5.13
N ARG A 254 -18.52 -7.62 -6.33
CA ARG A 254 -18.28 -6.24 -6.80
C ARG A 254 -18.96 -5.20 -5.90
N ASN A 255 -20.19 -5.48 -5.45
CA ASN A 255 -20.90 -4.59 -4.53
C ASN A 255 -20.21 -4.53 -3.16
N ASP A 256 -19.70 -5.66 -2.66
CA ASP A 256 -19.01 -5.73 -1.37
C ASP A 256 -17.69 -4.98 -1.38
N VAL A 257 -16.96 -4.98 -2.51
CA VAL A 257 -15.67 -4.26 -2.63
C VAL A 257 -15.82 -2.82 -3.13
N ASN A 258 -16.97 -2.42 -3.64
CA ASN A 258 -17.22 -1.09 -4.18
C ASN A 258 -16.88 0.08 -3.21
N PRO A 259 -17.07 -0.03 -1.89
CA PRO A 259 -16.66 1.01 -0.95
C PRO A 259 -15.14 1.21 -0.86
N PHE A 260 -14.33 0.24 -1.27
CA PHE A 260 -12.86 0.28 -1.17
C PHE A 260 -12.22 1.04 -2.35
N GLN A 261 -12.62 2.30 -2.54
CA GLN A 261 -12.14 3.15 -3.64
C GLN A 261 -10.80 3.81 -3.35
N TYR A 262 -10.30 3.69 -2.13
CA TYR A 262 -9.04 4.28 -1.69
C TYR A 262 -8.12 3.17 -1.20
N TYR A 263 -6.84 3.24 -1.57
CA TYR A 263 -5.85 2.44 -0.86
C TYR A 263 -4.86 3.34 -0.09
N PRO A 264 -4.42 2.89 1.09
CA PRO A 264 -3.50 3.66 1.92
C PRO A 264 -2.11 3.69 1.29
N ILE A 265 -1.46 4.85 1.36
CA ILE A 265 -0.05 5.04 1.05
C ILE A 265 0.66 5.25 2.37
N ILE A 266 1.61 4.39 2.70
CA ILE A 266 2.53 4.55 3.83
C ILE A 266 3.93 4.29 3.28
N ASN A 267 4.85 5.24 3.44
CA ASN A 267 6.17 5.13 2.85
C ASN A 267 7.24 5.62 3.82
N PHE A 268 8.30 4.83 3.96
CA PHE A 268 9.52 5.17 4.68
C PHE A 268 10.69 5.09 3.71
N GLY A 269 11.53 6.11 3.69
CA GLY A 269 12.64 6.13 2.77
C GLY A 269 13.86 6.87 3.27
N ALA A 270 14.90 6.78 2.45
CA ALA A 270 16.10 7.60 2.55
C ALA A 270 16.32 8.30 1.22
N ALA A 271 16.79 9.53 1.24
CA ALA A 271 17.10 10.28 0.04
C ALA A 271 18.44 10.98 0.16
N TYR A 272 19.15 11.05 -0.94
CA TYR A 272 20.40 11.77 -1.07
C TYR A 272 20.24 12.97 -2.00
N ASN A 273 20.69 14.12 -1.55
CA ASN A 273 20.55 15.41 -2.21
C ASN A 273 21.85 15.86 -2.84
N PHE A 274 21.79 16.22 -4.13
CA PHE A 274 22.87 16.74 -4.94
C PHE A 274 22.65 18.23 -5.21
N LYS A 275 23.72 19.00 -5.21
CA LYS A 275 23.73 20.35 -5.78
C LYS A 275 23.98 20.23 -7.27
N LEU A 276 23.12 20.81 -8.09
CA LEU A 276 23.27 20.83 -9.55
C LEU A 276 24.08 22.04 -10.01
N ARG A 277 23.97 23.16 -9.27
CA ARG A 277 24.78 24.40 -9.48
C ARG A 277 24.66 25.33 -8.27
#